data_5db88339d2e40e7a34e51edb36c36c47
#
_entry.id   5db88339d2e40e7a34e51edb36c36c47
#
_cell.length_a   1.000
_cell.length_b   1.000
_cell.length_c   1.000
_cell.angle_alpha   90.00
_cell.angle_beta   90.00
_cell.angle_gamma   90.00
#
_symmetry.space_group_name_H-M   'P 1'
#
loop_
_entity.id
_entity.type
_entity.pdbx_description
1 polymer ?
#
loop_
_entity_poly.entity_id
_entity_poly.type
_entity_poly.pdbx_seq_one_letter_code
_entity_poly.pdbx_strand_id
1 'polypeptide(L)'
;PFTQLNTPYPATAYIKGFLNTKGIPSVQADLGIEVTLALFNKEGLTKLFQAIRSKEWELNPNCQRILALENNYINTIDQVILFLQGKLDTIAHLICSRTFLPEADAFDQMDDLDWAFGAMGKQDKAKHIATMYLEDLGNLIKETIDPYFGFSRYAESLGRSANSFDELYAAINAQQSYLDNILLDIFEQYIQKVQPKLVCISVPFPGNLYTSLRCGQWIKQHHPSIKVAMGGGFANTELRSLSDPRVFEFYDFITLDDGEAPIEILIDHIDGKKEVHDLKRCFTLLNGVVTYINESIYPDYKQHQLGTPDYEGLLLDQYISVIELVNPMHSLWSDGRWNKLTMAHGC
;
A
#
# COMPACT_ATOMS: atom_id res chain seq x y z
N PRO A 1 -0.18 2.44 -3.20
CA PRO A 1 -0.29 1.21 -2.48
C PRO A 1 0.65 1.09 -1.29
N PHE A 2 1.73 1.88 -1.23
CA PHE A 2 2.78 1.73 -0.22
C PHE A 2 2.36 2.31 1.12
N THR A 3 2.03 1.45 2.08
CA THR A 3 1.73 1.86 3.45
C THR A 3 2.97 1.72 4.33
N GLN A 4 3.53 0.53 4.34
CA GLN A 4 4.77 0.18 5.04
C GLN A 4 5.34 -1.07 4.36
N LEU A 5 6.67 -1.15 4.29
CA LEU A 5 7.36 -2.20 3.56
C LEU A 5 7.91 -3.31 4.47
N ASN A 6 7.94 -3.08 5.78
CA ASN A 6 8.56 -3.98 6.75
C ASN A 6 7.59 -5.00 7.38
N THR A 7 6.27 -4.74 7.32
CA THR A 7 5.25 -5.64 7.88
C THR A 7 3.89 -5.33 7.26
N PRO A 8 2.96 -6.30 7.17
CA PRO A 8 1.62 -6.02 6.68
C PRO A 8 0.86 -5.07 7.60
N TYR A 9 0.03 -4.21 7.03
CA TYR A 9 -0.92 -3.45 7.82
C TYR A 9 -2.02 -4.40 8.35
N PRO A 10 -2.30 -4.44 9.67
CA PRO A 10 -3.00 -5.57 10.27
C PRO A 10 -4.51 -5.64 9.99
N ALA A 11 -5.13 -4.58 9.44
CA ALA A 11 -6.58 -4.49 9.31
C ALA A 11 -7.22 -5.69 8.58
N THR A 12 -6.62 -6.13 7.46
CA THR A 12 -7.17 -7.24 6.69
C THR A 12 -7.08 -8.56 7.44
N ALA A 13 -5.98 -8.78 8.19
CA ALA A 13 -5.81 -9.99 9.00
C ALA A 13 -6.84 -10.07 10.15
N TYR A 14 -7.16 -8.94 10.79
CA TYR A 14 -8.21 -8.90 11.82
C TYR A 14 -9.59 -9.19 11.23
N ILE A 15 -9.94 -8.53 10.12
CA ILE A 15 -11.21 -8.78 9.43
C ILE A 15 -11.31 -10.23 8.93
N LYS A 16 -10.23 -10.78 8.34
CA LYS A 16 -10.23 -12.18 7.91
C LYS A 16 -10.43 -13.13 9.10
N GLY A 17 -9.73 -12.90 10.22
CA GLY A 17 -9.93 -13.68 11.45
C GLY A 17 -11.37 -13.64 11.96
N PHE A 18 -11.99 -12.46 11.94
CA PHE A 18 -13.40 -12.31 12.29
C PHE A 18 -14.33 -13.07 11.32
N LEU A 19 -14.14 -12.90 10.01
CA LEU A 19 -14.96 -13.60 9.00
C LEU A 19 -14.84 -15.13 9.11
N ASN A 20 -13.68 -15.66 9.51
CA ASN A 20 -13.50 -17.08 9.80
C ASN A 20 -14.41 -17.55 10.96
N THR A 21 -14.63 -16.72 12.00
CA THR A 21 -15.57 -17.07 13.10
C THR A 21 -17.02 -17.16 12.62
N LYS A 22 -17.33 -16.54 11.48
CA LYS A 22 -18.65 -16.53 10.85
C LYS A 22 -18.82 -17.59 9.76
N GLY A 23 -17.75 -18.33 9.44
CA GLY A 23 -17.74 -19.27 8.33
C GLY A 23 -17.84 -18.60 6.94
N ILE A 24 -17.46 -17.32 6.85
CA ILE A 24 -17.49 -16.55 5.60
C ILE A 24 -16.12 -16.67 4.93
N PRO A 25 -16.02 -17.34 3.75
CA PRO A 25 -14.76 -17.47 3.05
C PRO A 25 -14.25 -16.11 2.55
N SER A 26 -12.98 -15.83 2.82
CA SER A 26 -12.35 -14.59 2.41
C SER A 26 -10.88 -14.79 2.01
N VAL A 27 -10.39 -13.94 1.11
CA VAL A 27 -9.01 -13.87 0.67
C VAL A 27 -8.50 -12.46 0.93
N GLN A 28 -7.24 -12.33 1.30
CA GLN A 28 -6.61 -11.04 1.51
C GLN A 28 -5.32 -10.93 0.69
N ALA A 29 -4.92 -9.70 0.38
CA ALA A 29 -3.69 -9.36 -0.28
C ALA A 29 -3.16 -8.00 0.21
N ASP A 30 -1.86 -7.82 0.20
CA ASP A 30 -1.21 -6.52 0.35
C ASP A 30 -0.60 -6.11 -1.00
N LEU A 31 -1.39 -5.40 -1.79
CA LEU A 31 -0.96 -4.95 -3.12
C LEU A 31 0.26 -4.00 -3.05
N GLY A 32 0.51 -3.36 -1.91
CA GLY A 32 1.65 -2.48 -1.72
C GLY A 32 2.98 -3.22 -1.83
N ILE A 33 3.15 -4.28 -1.05
CA ILE A 33 4.37 -5.08 -1.11
C ILE A 33 4.48 -5.82 -2.46
N GLU A 34 3.36 -6.30 -3.01
CA GLU A 34 3.36 -7.02 -4.28
C GLU A 34 3.80 -6.14 -5.45
N VAL A 35 3.30 -4.90 -5.55
CA VAL A 35 3.76 -3.92 -6.54
C VAL A 35 5.24 -3.58 -6.34
N THR A 36 5.69 -3.42 -5.09
CA THR A 36 7.09 -3.16 -4.79
C THR A 36 7.98 -4.31 -5.30
N LEU A 37 7.61 -5.55 -5.02
CA LEU A 37 8.38 -6.73 -5.45
C LEU A 37 8.32 -6.95 -6.97
N ALA A 38 7.20 -6.62 -7.62
CA ALA A 38 7.09 -6.68 -9.07
C ALA A 38 7.95 -5.61 -9.77
N LEU A 39 8.12 -4.44 -9.14
CA LEU A 39 8.93 -3.35 -9.66
C LEU A 39 10.42 -3.56 -9.38
N PHE A 40 10.79 -3.92 -8.13
CA PHE A 40 12.17 -4.02 -7.66
C PHE A 40 12.69 -5.47 -7.70
N ASN A 41 12.72 -6.03 -8.90
CA ASN A 41 13.42 -7.25 -9.26
C ASN A 41 14.08 -7.08 -10.63
N LYS A 42 14.89 -8.04 -11.05
CA LYS A 42 15.63 -7.95 -12.30
C LYS A 42 14.75 -7.72 -13.53
N GLU A 43 13.62 -8.43 -13.63
CA GLU A 43 12.67 -8.28 -14.74
C GLU A 43 11.95 -6.93 -14.67
N GLY A 44 11.46 -6.54 -13.48
CA GLY A 44 10.78 -5.27 -13.24
C GLY A 44 11.66 -4.07 -13.57
N LEU A 45 12.90 -4.06 -13.10
CA LEU A 45 13.86 -3.00 -13.43
C LEU A 45 14.20 -2.97 -14.92
N THR A 46 14.34 -4.13 -15.57
CA THR A 46 14.57 -4.17 -17.02
C THR A 46 13.42 -3.50 -17.77
N LYS A 47 12.17 -3.82 -17.43
CA LYS A 47 10.98 -3.20 -18.02
C LYS A 47 10.90 -1.69 -17.69
N LEU A 48 11.24 -1.31 -16.47
CA LEU A 48 11.27 0.08 -16.02
C LEU A 48 12.24 0.91 -16.86
N PHE A 49 13.50 0.48 -16.98
CA PHE A 49 14.50 1.20 -17.78
C PHE A 49 14.13 1.25 -19.27
N GLN A 50 13.55 0.18 -19.81
CA GLN A 50 13.01 0.18 -21.19
C GLN A 50 11.88 1.21 -21.35
N ALA A 51 10.95 1.29 -20.40
CA ALA A 51 9.87 2.27 -20.43
C ALA A 51 10.40 3.71 -20.35
N ILE A 52 11.41 3.97 -19.52
CA ILE A 52 12.05 5.28 -19.42
C ILE A 52 12.72 5.65 -20.75
N ARG A 53 13.49 4.74 -21.36
CA ARG A 53 14.17 4.95 -22.64
C ARG A 53 13.24 5.11 -23.83
N SER A 54 11.98 4.68 -23.73
CA SER A 54 11.00 4.80 -24.81
C SER A 54 10.46 6.22 -25.01
N LYS A 55 10.78 7.15 -24.10
CA LYS A 55 10.34 8.54 -24.12
C LYS A 55 11.55 9.48 -24.01
N GLU A 56 11.38 10.70 -24.49
CA GLU A 56 12.36 11.77 -24.28
C GLU A 56 12.05 12.47 -22.96
N TRP A 57 13.09 12.68 -22.14
CA TRP A 57 13.00 13.34 -20.83
C TRP A 57 14.08 14.41 -20.72
N GLU A 58 13.75 15.54 -20.11
CA GLU A 58 14.74 16.46 -19.56
C GLU A 58 15.27 15.90 -18.26
N LEU A 59 16.33 15.10 -18.33
CA LEU A 59 16.89 14.41 -17.17
C LEU A 59 17.90 15.31 -16.43
N ASN A 60 17.72 15.40 -15.11
CA ASN A 60 18.75 15.97 -14.24
C ASN A 60 20.02 15.08 -14.19
N PRO A 61 21.18 15.60 -13.71
CA PRO A 61 22.43 14.84 -13.66
C PRO A 61 22.33 13.51 -12.88
N ASN A 62 21.54 13.47 -11.80
CA ASN A 62 21.31 12.26 -11.01
C ASN A 62 20.64 11.17 -11.84
N CYS A 63 19.54 11.49 -12.51
CA CYS A 63 18.84 10.55 -13.38
C CYS A 63 19.71 10.04 -14.52
N GLN A 64 20.55 10.93 -15.12
CA GLN A 64 21.52 10.55 -16.15
C GLN A 64 22.54 9.55 -15.61
N ARG A 65 23.06 9.78 -14.38
CA ARG A 65 23.99 8.86 -13.70
C ARG A 65 23.35 7.51 -13.43
N ILE A 66 22.10 7.48 -12.91
CA ILE A 66 21.39 6.22 -12.66
C ILE A 66 21.18 5.43 -13.97
N LEU A 67 20.79 6.11 -15.06
CA LEU A 67 20.63 5.47 -16.37
C LEU A 67 21.95 4.95 -16.95
N ALA A 68 23.08 5.63 -16.69
CA ALA A 68 24.40 5.14 -17.08
C ALA A 68 24.80 3.88 -16.30
N LEU A 69 24.29 3.71 -15.09
CA LEU A 69 24.52 2.55 -14.20
C LEU A 69 23.43 1.48 -14.29
N GLU A 70 22.51 1.55 -15.26
CA GLU A 70 21.37 0.66 -15.44
C GLU A 70 21.71 -0.81 -15.24
N ASN A 71 22.74 -1.30 -15.93
CA ASN A 71 23.14 -2.71 -15.84
C ASN A 71 23.61 -3.11 -14.43
N ASN A 72 24.19 -2.18 -13.67
CA ASN A 72 24.60 -2.44 -12.31
C ASN A 72 23.38 -2.57 -11.40
N TYR A 73 22.38 -1.67 -11.54
CA TYR A 73 21.13 -1.76 -10.80
C TYR A 73 20.38 -3.07 -11.12
N ILE A 74 20.23 -3.43 -12.39
CA ILE A 74 19.54 -4.66 -12.83
C ILE A 74 20.23 -5.93 -12.30
N ASN A 75 21.58 -5.92 -12.19
CA ASN A 75 22.32 -7.12 -11.76
C ASN A 75 22.39 -7.25 -10.23
N THR A 76 22.12 -6.20 -9.46
CA THR A 76 22.23 -6.21 -7.99
C THR A 76 20.89 -6.22 -7.27
N ILE A 77 19.81 -5.81 -7.91
CA ILE A 77 18.50 -5.60 -7.26
C ILE A 77 17.98 -6.84 -6.52
N ASP A 78 18.01 -8.01 -7.14
CA ASP A 78 17.48 -9.23 -6.51
C ASP A 78 18.23 -9.57 -5.21
N GLN A 79 19.53 -9.34 -5.17
CA GLN A 79 20.35 -9.56 -3.99
C GLN A 79 20.07 -8.51 -2.90
N VAL A 80 19.83 -7.27 -3.28
CA VAL A 80 19.43 -6.19 -2.37
C VAL A 80 18.07 -6.50 -1.73
N ILE A 81 17.09 -6.91 -2.52
CA ILE A 81 15.76 -7.28 -2.00
C ILE A 81 15.86 -8.48 -1.07
N LEU A 82 16.57 -9.54 -1.43
CA LEU A 82 16.80 -10.70 -0.55
C LEU A 82 17.51 -10.32 0.74
N PHE A 83 18.47 -9.39 0.69
CA PHE A 83 19.13 -8.86 1.88
C PHE A 83 18.15 -8.10 2.78
N LEU A 84 17.36 -7.19 2.22
CA LEU A 84 16.35 -6.43 2.97
C LEU A 84 15.21 -7.32 3.51
N GLN A 85 14.97 -8.47 2.91
CA GLN A 85 14.08 -9.50 3.43
C GLN A 85 14.67 -10.34 4.56
N GLY A 86 15.98 -10.16 4.87
CA GLY A 86 16.70 -10.97 5.85
C GLY A 86 16.99 -12.41 5.37
N LYS A 87 16.99 -12.62 4.04
CA LYS A 87 17.26 -13.92 3.41
C LYS A 87 18.70 -14.07 2.91
N LEU A 88 19.48 -12.99 2.91
CA LEU A 88 20.85 -12.94 2.39
C LEU A 88 21.78 -12.05 3.25
N ASP A 89 21.79 -12.26 4.56
CA ASP A 89 22.54 -11.44 5.52
C ASP A 89 24.06 -11.43 5.28
N THR A 90 24.57 -12.45 4.60
CA THR A 90 26.02 -12.61 4.33
C THR A 90 26.60 -11.54 3.42
N ILE A 91 25.78 -10.84 2.61
CA ILE A 91 26.28 -9.78 1.71
C ILE A 91 26.44 -8.42 2.40
N ALA A 92 26.10 -8.27 3.67
CA ALA A 92 26.23 -7.02 4.40
C ALA A 92 27.64 -6.41 4.29
N HIS A 93 28.69 -7.24 4.35
CA HIS A 93 30.08 -6.77 4.22
C HIS A 93 30.40 -6.23 2.81
N LEU A 94 29.81 -6.83 1.76
CA LEU A 94 29.95 -6.35 0.38
C LEU A 94 29.25 -5.00 0.19
N ILE A 95 28.04 -4.87 0.73
CA ILE A 95 27.28 -3.62 0.71
C ILE A 95 28.07 -2.52 1.43
N CYS A 96 28.56 -2.80 2.64
CA CYS A 96 29.36 -1.83 3.42
C CYS A 96 30.72 -1.46 2.77
N SER A 97 31.24 -2.28 1.85
CA SER A 97 32.48 -1.96 1.13
C SER A 97 32.30 -0.85 0.08
N ARG A 98 31.07 -0.50 -0.24
CA ARG A 98 30.70 0.53 -1.24
C ARG A 98 31.25 0.30 -2.67
N THR A 99 31.60 -0.94 -2.97
CA THR A 99 32.08 -1.35 -4.31
C THR A 99 31.10 -2.30 -5.00
N PHE A 100 30.07 -2.73 -4.30
CA PHE A 100 29.11 -3.71 -4.76
C PHE A 100 27.88 -3.08 -5.41
N LEU A 101 27.32 -2.04 -4.81
CA LEU A 101 26.13 -1.34 -5.31
C LEU A 101 26.52 -0.14 -6.16
N PRO A 102 25.78 0.17 -7.22
CA PRO A 102 25.85 1.47 -7.87
C PRO A 102 25.37 2.56 -6.92
N GLU A 103 25.98 3.73 -7.02
CA GLU A 103 25.69 4.88 -6.14
C GLU A 103 25.38 6.12 -6.97
N ALA A 104 24.33 6.84 -6.59
CA ALA A 104 23.97 8.14 -7.13
C ALA A 104 23.76 9.15 -5.99
N ASP A 105 22.96 10.21 -6.19
CA ASP A 105 22.90 11.36 -5.27
C ASP A 105 22.39 11.01 -3.86
N ALA A 106 21.59 9.94 -3.69
CA ALA A 106 21.17 9.49 -2.36
C ALA A 106 22.36 9.16 -1.45
N PHE A 107 23.50 8.85 -2.03
CA PHE A 107 24.74 8.51 -1.32
C PHE A 107 25.62 9.72 -0.95
N ASP A 108 25.34 10.91 -1.45
CA ASP A 108 26.14 12.13 -1.20
C ASP A 108 26.12 12.57 0.28
N GLN A 109 25.13 12.12 1.05
CA GLN A 109 24.97 12.41 2.48
C GLN A 109 25.68 11.40 3.40
N MET A 110 26.44 10.45 2.83
CA MET A 110 27.01 9.33 3.61
C MET A 110 28.27 9.64 4.44
N ASP A 111 28.92 10.75 4.24
CA ASP A 111 30.24 11.01 4.84
C ASP A 111 30.23 11.18 6.38
N ASP A 112 29.06 11.47 6.97
CA ASP A 112 28.91 11.67 8.42
C ASP A 112 28.35 10.43 9.17
N LEU A 113 28.16 9.29 8.52
CA LEU A 113 27.38 8.18 9.10
C LEU A 113 28.17 7.16 9.90
N ASP A 114 29.49 7.15 9.84
CA ASP A 114 30.30 6.16 10.59
C ASP A 114 30.16 6.32 12.12
N TRP A 115 29.87 7.50 12.62
CA TRP A 115 29.58 7.70 14.03
C TRP A 115 28.17 7.18 14.41
N ALA A 116 27.18 7.31 13.52
CA ALA A 116 25.80 6.91 13.77
C ALA A 116 25.64 5.37 13.85
N PHE A 117 26.46 4.63 13.08
CA PHE A 117 26.42 3.17 13.01
C PHE A 117 27.44 2.46 13.89
N GLY A 118 28.36 3.17 14.52
CA GLY A 118 29.36 2.58 15.39
C GLY A 118 28.80 1.71 16.53
N ALA A 119 27.59 2.00 16.97
CA ALA A 119 26.85 1.24 17.99
C ALA A 119 25.85 0.21 17.41
N MET A 120 25.44 0.35 16.14
CA MET A 120 24.36 -0.44 15.51
C MET A 120 24.87 -1.60 14.64
N GLY A 121 26.14 -1.63 14.32
CA GLY A 121 26.77 -2.75 13.61
C GLY A 121 26.63 -2.71 12.09
N LYS A 122 27.29 -3.69 11.43
CA LYS A 122 27.38 -3.77 9.97
C LYS A 122 26.05 -4.04 9.27
N GLN A 123 25.15 -4.77 9.92
CA GLN A 123 23.86 -5.13 9.32
C GLN A 123 22.99 -3.88 9.11
N ASP A 124 22.91 -3.02 10.11
CA ASP A 124 22.09 -1.81 10.02
C ASP A 124 22.70 -0.78 9.07
N LYS A 125 24.04 -0.64 9.06
CA LYS A 125 24.74 0.15 8.06
C LYS A 125 24.45 -0.37 6.64
N ALA A 126 24.50 -1.68 6.42
CA ALA A 126 24.21 -2.29 5.14
C ALA A 126 22.74 -2.09 4.72
N LYS A 127 21.78 -2.20 5.65
CA LYS A 127 20.36 -1.91 5.37
C LYS A 127 20.16 -0.45 4.98
N HIS A 128 20.82 0.48 5.67
CA HIS A 128 20.74 1.90 5.32
C HIS A 128 21.30 2.16 3.91
N ILE A 129 22.47 1.60 3.58
CA ILE A 129 23.06 1.70 2.25
C ILE A 129 22.13 1.10 1.19
N ALA A 130 21.52 -0.06 1.46
CA ALA A 130 20.54 -0.69 0.58
C ALA A 130 19.26 0.14 0.44
N THR A 131 18.86 0.89 1.47
CA THR A 131 17.74 1.83 1.40
C THR A 131 18.06 3.00 0.46
N MET A 132 19.24 3.61 0.56
CA MET A 132 19.66 4.67 -0.35
C MET A 132 19.75 4.20 -1.81
N TYR A 133 20.19 2.98 -2.05
CA TYR A 133 20.16 2.37 -3.37
C TYR A 133 18.71 2.31 -3.94
N LEU A 134 17.72 1.97 -3.11
CA LEU A 134 16.32 2.01 -3.52
C LEU A 134 15.82 3.44 -3.71
N GLU A 135 16.27 4.40 -2.88
CA GLU A 135 15.92 5.83 -3.01
C GLU A 135 16.42 6.43 -4.32
N ASP A 136 17.62 6.08 -4.80
CA ASP A 136 18.10 6.47 -6.12
C ASP A 136 17.13 6.02 -7.23
N LEU A 137 16.72 4.74 -7.19
CA LEU A 137 15.72 4.23 -8.14
C LEU A 137 14.36 4.92 -7.98
N GLY A 138 13.95 5.22 -6.74
CA GLY A 138 12.76 5.98 -6.43
C GLY A 138 12.78 7.39 -7.02
N ASN A 139 13.91 8.08 -6.92
CA ASN A 139 14.13 9.40 -7.51
C ASN A 139 14.03 9.35 -9.03
N LEU A 140 14.64 8.34 -9.68
CA LEU A 140 14.53 8.16 -11.13
C LEU A 140 13.06 7.96 -11.55
N ILE A 141 12.30 7.12 -10.85
CA ILE A 141 10.88 6.87 -11.14
C ILE A 141 10.09 8.16 -11.02
N LYS A 142 10.30 8.93 -9.94
CA LYS A 142 9.60 10.17 -9.65
C LYS A 142 9.85 11.25 -10.70
N GLU A 143 11.09 11.38 -11.16
CA GLU A 143 11.49 12.38 -12.14
C GLU A 143 11.11 12.00 -13.59
N THR A 144 10.68 10.75 -13.81
CA THR A 144 10.38 10.27 -15.15
C THR A 144 8.94 9.80 -15.30
N ILE A 145 8.62 8.61 -14.84
CA ILE A 145 7.38 7.91 -15.23
C ILE A 145 6.23 8.07 -14.23
N ASP A 146 6.52 8.48 -12.98
CA ASP A 146 5.47 8.65 -11.97
C ASP A 146 5.85 9.72 -10.92
N PRO A 147 5.41 10.97 -11.10
CA PRO A 147 5.76 12.08 -10.23
C PRO A 147 5.21 11.95 -8.80
N TYR A 148 4.30 11.03 -8.56
CA TYR A 148 3.72 10.75 -7.25
C TYR A 148 4.43 9.63 -6.51
N PHE A 149 5.48 9.03 -7.09
CA PHE A 149 6.19 7.92 -6.49
C PHE A 149 6.82 8.26 -5.13
N GLY A 150 6.74 7.32 -4.19
CA GLY A 150 7.40 7.36 -2.90
C GLY A 150 7.13 6.06 -2.13
N PHE A 151 8.14 5.55 -1.43
CA PHE A 151 8.04 4.25 -0.74
C PHE A 151 7.04 4.22 0.41
N SER A 152 6.89 5.32 1.14
CA SER A 152 5.97 5.41 2.30
C SER A 152 4.81 6.37 2.09
N ARG A 153 4.88 7.23 1.06
CA ARG A 153 3.94 8.35 0.86
C ARG A 153 3.51 8.51 -0.60
N TYR A 154 3.30 7.39 -1.28
CA TYR A 154 2.83 7.41 -2.66
C TYR A 154 1.53 8.21 -2.79
N ALA A 155 1.53 9.17 -3.72
CA ALA A 155 0.38 10.04 -4.01
C ALA A 155 -0.23 10.74 -2.77
N GLU A 156 0.50 10.86 -1.66
CA GLU A 156 -0.01 11.49 -0.42
C GLU A 156 -0.41 12.94 -0.64
N SER A 157 0.29 13.66 -1.51
CA SER A 157 -0.05 15.04 -1.88
C SER A 157 -1.45 15.16 -2.48
N LEU A 158 -1.87 14.20 -3.29
CA LEU A 158 -3.21 14.16 -3.86
C LEU A 158 -4.30 13.87 -2.81
N GLY A 159 -3.98 13.03 -1.81
CA GLY A 159 -4.91 12.72 -0.73
C GLY A 159 -4.98 13.79 0.36
N ARG A 160 -3.93 14.62 0.51
CA ARG A 160 -3.88 15.72 1.50
C ARG A 160 -4.43 17.04 0.99
N SER A 161 -4.44 17.28 -0.31
CA SER A 161 -5.05 18.49 -0.91
C SER A 161 -6.59 18.49 -0.79
N ALA A 162 -7.11 17.65 0.09
CA ALA A 162 -8.49 17.27 0.29
C ALA A 162 -9.44 18.40 0.81
N ASN A 163 -9.16 19.66 0.52
CA ASN A 163 -10.22 20.69 0.55
C ASN A 163 -11.22 20.50 -0.61
N SER A 164 -10.87 19.73 -1.64
CA SER A 164 -11.79 19.30 -2.69
C SER A 164 -11.34 17.96 -3.30
N PHE A 165 -12.30 17.14 -3.67
CA PHE A 165 -12.06 15.88 -4.37
C PHE A 165 -11.60 16.09 -5.83
N ASP A 166 -11.60 17.32 -6.34
CA ASP A 166 -11.42 17.64 -7.75
C ASP A 166 -10.06 17.24 -8.31
N GLU A 167 -8.96 17.52 -7.60
CA GLU A 167 -7.61 17.16 -8.05
C GLU A 167 -7.44 15.64 -8.12
N LEU A 168 -7.90 14.95 -7.09
CA LEU A 168 -7.84 13.49 -7.01
C LEU A 168 -8.73 12.85 -8.09
N TYR A 169 -9.94 13.37 -8.29
CA TYR A 169 -10.86 12.93 -9.34
C TYR A 169 -10.27 13.14 -10.74
N ALA A 170 -9.64 14.30 -10.99
CA ALA A 170 -8.94 14.55 -12.25
C ALA A 170 -7.77 13.59 -12.47
N ALA A 171 -6.96 13.33 -11.43
CA ALA A 171 -5.84 12.40 -11.51
C ALA A 171 -6.28 10.95 -11.78
N ILE A 172 -7.39 10.51 -11.18
CA ILE A 172 -7.96 9.17 -11.43
C ILE A 172 -8.55 9.05 -12.84
N ASN A 173 -9.08 10.11 -13.40
CA ASN A 173 -9.62 10.12 -14.78
C ASN A 173 -8.56 10.44 -15.85
N ALA A 174 -7.33 10.76 -15.45
CA ALA A 174 -6.20 10.89 -16.37
C ALA A 174 -5.69 9.50 -16.84
N GLN A 175 -4.75 9.52 -17.78
CA GLN A 175 -4.11 8.29 -18.25
C GLN A 175 -3.44 7.55 -17.09
N GLN A 176 -3.60 6.22 -17.07
CA GLN A 176 -2.97 5.33 -16.08
C GLN A 176 -1.44 5.49 -16.11
N SER A 177 -0.85 5.57 -14.92
CA SER A 177 0.60 5.60 -14.76
C SER A 177 1.21 4.21 -15.04
N TYR A 178 2.54 4.15 -15.14
CA TYR A 178 3.26 2.89 -15.22
C TYR A 178 2.99 2.00 -14.00
N LEU A 179 2.91 2.59 -12.81
CA LEU A 179 2.63 1.86 -11.57
C LEU A 179 1.16 1.43 -11.47
N ASP A 180 0.23 2.24 -12.00
CA ASP A 180 -1.16 1.81 -12.10
C ASP A 180 -1.30 0.52 -12.90
N ASN A 181 -0.57 0.38 -14.00
CA ASN A 181 -0.62 -0.84 -14.81
C ASN A 181 -0.10 -2.06 -14.01
N ILE A 182 1.03 -1.95 -13.32
CA ILE A 182 1.55 -3.03 -12.47
C ILE A 182 0.54 -3.40 -11.38
N LEU A 183 -0.04 -2.38 -10.70
CA LEU A 183 -1.04 -2.58 -9.67
C LEU A 183 -2.26 -3.33 -10.21
N LEU A 184 -2.79 -2.88 -11.35
CA LEU A 184 -4.00 -3.42 -11.92
C LEU A 184 -3.79 -4.83 -12.49
N ASP A 185 -2.62 -5.13 -13.07
CA ASP A 185 -2.28 -6.48 -13.52
C ASP A 185 -2.28 -7.49 -12.34
N ILE A 186 -1.71 -7.10 -11.19
CA ILE A 186 -1.71 -7.93 -9.98
C ILE A 186 -3.14 -8.06 -9.44
N PHE A 187 -3.86 -6.95 -9.36
CA PHE A 187 -5.23 -6.92 -8.85
C PHE A 187 -6.18 -7.78 -9.68
N GLU A 188 -6.08 -7.69 -11.01
CA GLU A 188 -6.86 -8.51 -11.95
C GLU A 188 -6.65 -10.01 -11.70
N GLN A 189 -5.42 -10.46 -11.48
CA GLN A 189 -5.13 -11.87 -11.17
C GLN A 189 -5.88 -12.34 -9.92
N TYR A 190 -5.97 -11.51 -8.87
CA TYR A 190 -6.77 -11.82 -7.68
C TYR A 190 -8.26 -11.89 -8.02
N ILE A 191 -8.79 -10.93 -8.75
CA ILE A 191 -10.22 -10.91 -9.12
C ILE A 191 -10.59 -12.13 -9.95
N GLN A 192 -9.77 -12.49 -10.94
CA GLN A 192 -10.00 -13.66 -11.79
C GLN A 192 -9.93 -14.98 -11.01
N LYS A 193 -8.98 -15.09 -10.08
CA LYS A 193 -8.79 -16.29 -9.26
C LYS A 193 -9.91 -16.49 -8.23
N VAL A 194 -10.33 -15.40 -7.57
CA VAL A 194 -11.27 -15.45 -6.43
C VAL A 194 -12.71 -15.29 -6.86
N GLN A 195 -12.98 -14.49 -7.92
CA GLN A 195 -14.32 -14.12 -8.37
C GLN A 195 -15.24 -13.66 -7.22
N PRO A 196 -14.83 -12.63 -6.46
CA PRO A 196 -15.53 -12.21 -5.25
C PRO A 196 -16.86 -11.52 -5.58
N LYS A 197 -17.83 -11.58 -4.67
CA LYS A 197 -19.03 -10.72 -4.72
C LYS A 197 -18.76 -9.33 -4.16
N LEU A 198 -17.82 -9.23 -3.22
CA LEU A 198 -17.45 -8.00 -2.50
C LEU A 198 -15.93 -7.89 -2.42
N VAL A 199 -15.41 -6.71 -2.75
CA VAL A 199 -14.01 -6.32 -2.51
C VAL A 199 -14.00 -5.23 -1.45
N CYS A 200 -13.33 -5.49 -0.33
CA CYS A 200 -13.12 -4.52 0.75
C CYS A 200 -11.69 -3.97 0.66
N ILE A 201 -11.56 -2.65 0.59
CA ILE A 201 -10.26 -1.98 0.50
C ILE A 201 -10.02 -1.20 1.80
N SER A 202 -8.97 -1.58 2.52
CA SER A 202 -8.53 -0.82 3.69
C SER A 202 -7.65 0.35 3.26
N VAL A 203 -8.05 1.57 3.60
CA VAL A 203 -7.32 2.82 3.34
C VAL A 203 -6.89 3.41 4.69
N PRO A 204 -5.70 3.05 5.19
CA PRO A 204 -5.24 3.54 6.50
C PRO A 204 -4.82 5.01 6.48
N PHE A 205 -4.23 5.49 5.37
CA PHE A 205 -3.63 6.81 5.24
C PHE A 205 -3.96 7.49 3.91
N PRO A 206 -3.84 8.82 3.79
CA PRO A 206 -4.08 9.56 2.54
C PRO A 206 -3.32 9.00 1.32
N GLY A 207 -2.08 8.54 1.51
CA GLY A 207 -1.25 7.96 0.45
C GLY A 207 -1.78 6.65 -0.14
N ASN A 208 -2.77 6.02 0.49
CA ASN A 208 -3.41 4.81 -0.05
C ASN A 208 -4.69 5.10 -0.85
N LEU A 209 -5.19 6.34 -0.76
CA LEU A 209 -6.49 6.69 -1.34
C LEU A 209 -6.50 6.62 -2.86
N TYR A 210 -5.49 7.20 -3.53
CA TYR A 210 -5.40 7.19 -4.99
C TYR A 210 -5.49 5.78 -5.57
N THR A 211 -4.65 4.87 -5.09
CA THR A 211 -4.61 3.49 -5.59
C THR A 211 -5.86 2.68 -5.23
N SER A 212 -6.49 2.98 -4.11
CA SER A 212 -7.77 2.42 -3.71
C SER A 212 -8.90 2.83 -4.68
N LEU A 213 -8.95 4.13 -5.07
CA LEU A 213 -9.87 4.63 -6.09
C LEU A 213 -9.58 4.01 -7.46
N ARG A 214 -8.30 3.84 -7.82
CA ARG A 214 -7.89 3.19 -9.08
C ARG A 214 -8.39 1.74 -9.15
N CYS A 215 -8.26 0.96 -8.06
CA CYS A 215 -8.83 -0.38 -7.97
C CYS A 215 -10.36 -0.36 -8.08
N GLY A 216 -11.03 0.57 -7.38
CA GLY A 216 -12.48 0.75 -7.47
C GLY A 216 -12.95 1.08 -8.88
N GLN A 217 -12.28 2.04 -9.56
CA GLN A 217 -12.56 2.40 -10.95
C GLN A 217 -12.46 1.19 -11.88
N TRP A 218 -11.38 0.42 -11.75
CA TRP A 218 -11.15 -0.76 -12.58
C TRP A 218 -12.26 -1.81 -12.38
N ILE A 219 -12.66 -2.09 -11.13
CA ILE A 219 -13.78 -3.01 -10.86
C ILE A 219 -15.07 -2.51 -11.50
N LYS A 220 -15.40 -1.22 -11.33
CA LYS A 220 -16.63 -0.66 -11.89
C LYS A 220 -16.69 -0.74 -13.41
N GLN A 221 -15.54 -0.64 -14.07
CA GLN A 221 -15.42 -0.72 -15.54
C GLN A 221 -15.46 -2.16 -16.06
N HIS A 222 -14.80 -3.11 -15.38
CA HIS A 222 -14.60 -4.47 -15.91
C HIS A 222 -15.51 -5.51 -15.24
N HIS A 223 -15.90 -5.30 -13.98
CA HIS A 223 -16.71 -6.23 -13.18
C HIS A 223 -17.80 -5.50 -12.40
N PRO A 224 -18.76 -4.81 -13.05
CA PRO A 224 -19.75 -3.94 -12.39
C PRO A 224 -20.68 -4.66 -11.42
N SER A 225 -20.76 -6.00 -11.48
CA SER A 225 -21.51 -6.81 -10.53
C SER A 225 -20.81 -6.98 -9.17
N ILE A 226 -19.48 -6.82 -9.12
CA ILE A 226 -18.73 -6.88 -7.88
C ILE A 226 -18.96 -5.59 -7.08
N LYS A 227 -19.33 -5.73 -5.82
CA LYS A 227 -19.47 -4.60 -4.91
C LYS A 227 -18.12 -4.20 -4.33
N VAL A 228 -17.91 -2.91 -4.14
CA VAL A 228 -16.67 -2.36 -3.59
C VAL A 228 -16.98 -1.57 -2.33
N ALA A 229 -16.29 -1.90 -1.23
CA ALA A 229 -16.39 -1.19 0.03
C ALA A 229 -15.02 -0.62 0.45
N MET A 230 -15.02 0.61 0.97
CA MET A 230 -13.85 1.22 1.61
C MET A 230 -14.03 1.23 3.12
N GLY A 231 -12.94 1.03 3.84
CA GLY A 231 -12.82 1.27 5.28
C GLY A 231 -11.40 1.69 5.64
N GLY A 232 -11.11 1.73 6.94
CA GLY A 232 -9.78 2.05 7.46
C GLY A 232 -9.66 3.46 8.03
N GLY A 233 -8.44 3.81 8.49
CA GLY A 233 -8.18 5.05 9.23
C GLY A 233 -8.56 6.32 8.47
N PHE A 234 -8.28 6.38 7.17
CA PHE A 234 -8.63 7.54 6.33
C PHE A 234 -10.15 7.79 6.30
N ALA A 235 -10.96 6.74 6.11
CA ALA A 235 -12.41 6.89 6.15
C ALA A 235 -12.88 7.45 7.49
N ASN A 236 -12.30 6.99 8.59
CA ASN A 236 -12.67 7.39 9.94
C ASN A 236 -12.29 8.83 10.29
N THR A 237 -11.19 9.35 9.74
CA THR A 237 -10.72 10.71 10.05
C THR A 237 -11.23 11.75 9.07
N GLU A 238 -11.23 11.43 7.76
CA GLU A 238 -11.45 12.42 6.71
C GLU A 238 -12.86 12.35 6.10
N LEU A 239 -13.55 11.19 6.15
CA LEU A 239 -14.81 11.01 5.42
C LEU A 239 -16.07 11.06 6.29
N ARG A 240 -15.98 11.47 7.57
CA ARG A 240 -17.17 11.55 8.45
C ARG A 240 -18.24 12.56 7.98
N SER A 241 -17.85 13.53 7.16
CA SER A 241 -18.76 14.52 6.58
C SER A 241 -18.86 14.39 5.06
N LEU A 242 -18.70 13.15 4.54
CA LEU A 242 -18.72 12.89 3.11
C LEU A 242 -20.05 13.35 2.49
N SER A 243 -19.95 14.20 1.47
CA SER A 243 -21.10 14.73 0.73
C SER A 243 -20.92 14.69 -0.78
N ASP A 244 -19.72 14.39 -1.29
CA ASP A 244 -19.45 14.36 -2.72
C ASP A 244 -19.91 13.02 -3.32
N PRO A 245 -20.94 13.01 -4.21
CA PRO A 245 -21.47 11.78 -4.78
C PRO A 245 -20.50 11.09 -5.76
N ARG A 246 -19.50 11.82 -6.31
CA ARG A 246 -18.52 11.27 -7.26
C ARG A 246 -17.67 10.16 -6.66
N VAL A 247 -17.50 10.12 -5.35
CA VAL A 247 -16.77 9.05 -4.64
C VAL A 247 -17.44 7.68 -4.90
N PHE A 248 -18.76 7.68 -5.10
CA PHE A 248 -19.55 6.45 -5.37
C PHE A 248 -19.49 5.99 -6.83
N GLU A 249 -18.74 6.66 -7.69
CA GLU A 249 -18.33 6.10 -8.98
C GLU A 249 -17.29 4.99 -8.81
N PHE A 250 -16.59 4.96 -7.66
CA PHE A 250 -15.51 4.02 -7.31
C PHE A 250 -15.91 2.98 -6.27
N TYR A 251 -16.83 3.33 -5.36
CA TYR A 251 -17.30 2.48 -4.28
C TYR A 251 -18.80 2.36 -4.27
N ASP A 252 -19.31 1.26 -3.71
CA ASP A 252 -20.73 1.14 -3.37
C ASP A 252 -20.95 1.56 -1.91
N PHE A 253 -19.98 1.31 -1.04
CA PHE A 253 -20.09 1.50 0.40
C PHE A 253 -18.81 2.06 1.00
N ILE A 254 -18.94 2.90 2.03
CA ILE A 254 -17.82 3.37 2.86
C ILE A 254 -18.21 3.15 4.31
N THR A 255 -17.45 2.29 5.00
CA THR A 255 -17.72 1.94 6.41
C THR A 255 -16.80 2.69 7.35
N LEU A 256 -17.33 3.12 8.49
CA LEU A 256 -16.63 3.86 9.52
C LEU A 256 -16.44 3.00 10.79
N ASP A 257 -15.46 3.40 11.59
CA ASP A 257 -15.14 2.85 12.91
C ASP A 257 -14.77 1.35 12.84
N ASP A 258 -15.15 0.54 13.83
CA ASP A 258 -14.87 -0.89 13.85
C ASP A 258 -15.57 -1.59 12.70
N GLY A 259 -14.81 -2.35 11.91
CA GLY A 259 -15.26 -2.89 10.63
C GLY A 259 -16.07 -4.19 10.72
N GLU A 260 -16.00 -4.93 11.84
CA GLU A 260 -16.50 -6.29 11.93
C GLU A 260 -18.02 -6.38 11.76
N ALA A 261 -18.77 -5.63 12.57
CA ALA A 261 -20.23 -5.62 12.46
C ALA A 261 -20.70 -4.97 11.13
N PRO A 262 -20.16 -3.82 10.69
CA PRO A 262 -20.49 -3.27 9.38
C PRO A 262 -20.26 -4.25 8.21
N ILE A 263 -19.13 -4.94 8.17
CA ILE A 263 -18.80 -5.88 7.09
C ILE A 263 -19.76 -7.08 7.06
N GLU A 264 -20.07 -7.68 8.21
CA GLU A 264 -21.02 -8.81 8.26
C GLU A 264 -22.40 -8.38 7.78
N ILE A 265 -22.89 -7.22 8.26
CA ILE A 265 -24.19 -6.70 7.85
C ILE A 265 -24.20 -6.36 6.34
N LEU A 266 -23.08 -5.83 5.83
CA LEU A 266 -22.94 -5.51 4.42
C LEU A 266 -22.97 -6.76 3.54
N ILE A 267 -22.30 -7.85 3.96
CA ILE A 267 -22.35 -9.14 3.27
C ILE A 267 -23.77 -9.69 3.26
N ASP A 268 -24.48 -9.65 4.38
CA ASP A 268 -25.86 -10.07 4.47
C ASP A 268 -26.79 -9.22 3.60
N HIS A 269 -26.53 -7.91 3.48
CA HIS A 269 -27.28 -7.03 2.59
C HIS A 269 -27.04 -7.39 1.11
N ILE A 270 -25.79 -7.63 0.72
CA ILE A 270 -25.44 -8.04 -0.65
C ILE A 270 -26.05 -9.42 -0.99
N ASP A 271 -26.15 -10.31 -0.03
CA ASP A 271 -26.81 -11.62 -0.17
C ASP A 271 -28.35 -11.53 -0.11
N GLY A 272 -28.94 -10.34 0.05
CA GLY A 272 -30.39 -10.13 0.12
C GLY A 272 -31.07 -10.58 1.42
N LYS A 273 -30.28 -10.78 2.47
CA LYS A 273 -30.80 -11.18 3.80
C LYS A 273 -31.17 -9.99 4.67
N LYS A 274 -30.64 -8.82 4.38
CA LYS A 274 -30.86 -7.56 5.11
C LYS A 274 -31.16 -6.42 4.16
N GLU A 275 -31.96 -5.49 4.64
CA GLU A 275 -32.33 -4.29 3.90
C GLU A 275 -31.26 -3.20 4.04
N VAL A 276 -31.31 -2.18 3.18
CA VAL A 276 -30.35 -1.08 3.20
C VAL A 276 -30.35 -0.30 4.51
N HIS A 277 -31.51 -0.18 5.19
CA HIS A 277 -31.62 0.50 6.48
C HIS A 277 -30.99 -0.28 7.65
N ASP A 278 -30.70 -1.57 7.48
CA ASP A 278 -29.96 -2.37 8.45
C ASP A 278 -28.46 -2.06 8.45
N LEU A 279 -27.95 -1.36 7.44
CA LEU A 279 -26.51 -1.03 7.37
C LEU A 279 -26.05 -0.24 8.59
N LYS A 280 -24.79 -0.44 8.97
CA LYS A 280 -24.22 0.12 10.18
C LYS A 280 -22.99 0.98 9.85
N ARG A 281 -22.99 2.23 10.33
CA ARG A 281 -21.88 3.18 10.11
C ARG A 281 -21.42 3.21 8.66
N CYS A 282 -22.35 3.30 7.74
CA CYS A 282 -22.07 3.12 6.32
C CYS A 282 -22.59 4.30 5.51
N PHE A 283 -21.73 4.88 4.68
CA PHE A 283 -22.15 5.76 3.60
C PHE A 283 -22.42 4.93 2.34
N THR A 284 -23.51 5.28 1.65
CA THR A 284 -23.87 4.75 0.32
C THR A 284 -24.63 5.80 -0.45
N LEU A 285 -24.80 5.57 -1.75
CA LEU A 285 -25.55 6.47 -2.62
C LEU A 285 -27.00 5.96 -2.77
N LEU A 286 -27.96 6.68 -2.20
CA LEU A 286 -29.39 6.37 -2.35
C LEU A 286 -30.07 7.43 -3.22
N ASN A 287 -30.65 7.01 -4.35
CA ASN A 287 -31.32 7.90 -5.30
C ASN A 287 -30.46 9.11 -5.73
N GLY A 288 -29.15 8.91 -5.88
CA GLY A 288 -28.19 9.96 -6.24
C GLY A 288 -27.76 10.87 -5.08
N VAL A 289 -28.18 10.57 -3.84
CA VAL A 289 -27.82 11.35 -2.65
C VAL A 289 -26.91 10.52 -1.75
N VAL A 290 -25.79 11.13 -1.32
CA VAL A 290 -24.90 10.53 -0.32
C VAL A 290 -25.64 10.40 0.99
N THR A 291 -25.79 9.19 1.49
CA THR A 291 -26.60 8.90 2.68
C THR A 291 -25.74 8.12 3.68
N TYR A 292 -25.67 8.64 4.91
CA TYR A 292 -25.08 7.91 6.04
C TYR A 292 -26.14 7.11 6.76
N ILE A 293 -25.95 5.80 6.88
CA ILE A 293 -26.87 4.86 7.51
C ILE A 293 -26.22 4.30 8.77
N ASN A 294 -26.88 4.45 9.90
CA ASN A 294 -26.45 3.91 11.20
C ASN A 294 -27.66 3.61 12.10
N GLU A 295 -28.73 3.09 11.51
CA GLU A 295 -29.97 2.75 12.22
C GLU A 295 -30.02 1.27 12.67
N SER A 296 -28.97 0.52 12.35
CA SER A 296 -28.87 -0.90 12.65
C SER A 296 -29.08 -1.20 14.13
N ILE A 297 -30.02 -2.10 14.42
CA ILE A 297 -30.28 -2.61 15.78
C ILE A 297 -29.26 -3.67 16.23
N TYR A 298 -28.43 -4.18 15.28
CA TYR A 298 -27.45 -5.19 15.57
C TYR A 298 -26.30 -4.63 16.39
N PRO A 299 -25.92 -5.26 17.52
CA PRO A 299 -24.86 -4.77 18.39
C PRO A 299 -23.48 -4.92 17.73
N ASP A 300 -22.52 -4.15 18.24
CA ASP A 300 -21.10 -4.39 17.92
C ASP A 300 -20.59 -5.62 18.67
N TYR A 301 -19.50 -6.20 18.12
CA TYR A 301 -18.87 -7.38 18.71
C TYR A 301 -17.94 -7.01 19.85
N LYS A 302 -17.97 -7.80 20.93
CA LYS A 302 -16.99 -7.70 22.00
C LYS A 302 -15.67 -8.34 21.58
N GLN A 303 -14.55 -7.89 22.18
CA GLN A 303 -13.20 -8.36 21.85
C GLN A 303 -13.08 -9.89 21.76
N HIS A 304 -13.67 -10.65 22.68
CA HIS A 304 -13.61 -12.12 22.69
C HIS A 304 -14.42 -12.79 21.56
N GLN A 305 -15.19 -12.04 20.79
CA GLN A 305 -16.03 -12.54 19.68
C GLN A 305 -15.36 -12.27 18.32
N LEU A 306 -14.26 -11.50 18.28
CA LEU A 306 -13.61 -11.08 17.02
C LEU A 306 -12.76 -12.20 16.40
N GLY A 307 -12.43 -13.23 17.15
CA GLY A 307 -11.52 -14.29 16.71
C GLY A 307 -10.04 -13.86 16.79
N THR A 308 -9.17 -14.66 16.22
CA THR A 308 -7.74 -14.41 16.15
C THR A 308 -7.40 -13.85 14.76
N PRO A 309 -6.54 -12.82 14.63
CA PRO A 309 -6.10 -12.35 13.33
C PRO A 309 -5.53 -13.48 12.47
N ASP A 310 -5.96 -13.57 11.24
CA ASP A 310 -5.52 -14.57 10.27
C ASP A 310 -4.68 -13.90 9.18
N TYR A 311 -3.39 -14.24 9.14
CA TYR A 311 -2.42 -13.71 8.19
C TYR A 311 -2.24 -14.59 6.93
N GLU A 312 -2.99 -15.68 6.81
CA GLU A 312 -2.92 -16.54 5.63
C GLU A 312 -3.24 -15.77 4.34
N GLY A 313 -2.41 -15.96 3.32
CA GLY A 313 -2.50 -15.26 2.03
C GLY A 313 -1.63 -14.00 1.92
N LEU A 314 -1.09 -13.49 3.04
CA LEU A 314 -0.11 -12.41 3.01
C LEU A 314 1.32 -12.95 2.86
N LEU A 315 2.17 -12.23 2.13
CA LEU A 315 3.55 -12.61 1.80
C LEU A 315 4.51 -12.27 2.96
N LEU A 316 4.26 -12.81 4.18
CA LEU A 316 4.91 -12.40 5.43
C LEU A 316 6.44 -12.44 5.39
N ASP A 317 7.02 -13.36 4.65
CA ASP A 317 8.46 -13.54 4.50
C ASP A 317 9.08 -12.68 3.39
N GLN A 318 8.28 -11.88 2.69
CA GLN A 318 8.73 -11.06 1.56
C GLN A 318 8.75 -9.55 1.85
N TYR A 319 8.35 -9.13 3.04
CA TYR A 319 8.47 -7.74 3.46
C TYR A 319 9.94 -7.36 3.61
N ILE A 320 10.26 -6.09 3.33
CA ILE A 320 11.63 -5.57 3.29
C ILE A 320 11.87 -4.57 4.43
N SER A 321 13.02 -4.66 5.08
CA SER A 321 13.42 -3.76 6.16
C SER A 321 14.23 -2.61 5.59
N VAL A 322 13.59 -1.46 5.36
CA VAL A 322 14.24 -0.21 4.93
C VAL A 322 14.50 0.67 6.16
N ILE A 323 15.62 1.37 6.18
CA ILE A 323 16.01 2.27 7.27
C ILE A 323 16.02 3.71 6.76
N GLU A 324 15.06 4.51 7.20
CA GLU A 324 15.04 5.95 6.98
C GLU A 324 15.68 6.67 8.17
N LEU A 325 16.86 7.27 7.99
CA LEU A 325 17.55 8.00 9.05
C LEU A 325 16.93 9.35 9.41
N VAL A 326 16.10 9.91 8.55
CA VAL A 326 15.52 11.27 8.72
C VAL A 326 14.59 11.35 9.94
N ASN A 327 14.10 10.22 10.45
CA ASN A 327 13.29 10.17 11.65
C ASN A 327 13.83 9.15 12.64
N PRO A 328 14.51 9.58 13.73
CA PRO A 328 15.06 8.69 14.75
C PRO A 328 14.04 7.75 15.39
N MET A 329 12.76 8.15 15.40
CA MET A 329 11.67 7.29 15.87
C MET A 329 11.39 6.15 14.88
N HIS A 330 11.57 6.37 13.58
CA HIS A 330 11.41 5.33 12.58
C HIS A 330 12.52 4.27 12.66
N SER A 331 13.77 4.64 12.96
CA SER A 331 14.85 3.68 13.09
C SER A 331 14.65 2.70 14.24
N LEU A 332 14.02 3.13 15.35
CA LEU A 332 13.68 2.26 16.49
C LEU A 332 12.47 1.35 16.22
N TRP A 333 11.56 1.75 15.31
CA TRP A 333 10.28 1.06 15.06
C TRP A 333 10.24 0.33 13.72
N SER A 334 11.06 0.71 12.73
CA SER A 334 11.07 0.13 11.40
C SER A 334 12.10 -1.00 11.22
N ASP A 335 13.03 -1.17 12.16
CA ASP A 335 14.15 -2.10 12.03
C ASP A 335 13.77 -3.57 12.27
N GLY A 336 12.56 -3.87 12.60
CA GLY A 336 12.12 -5.22 12.89
C GLY A 336 10.77 -5.57 12.28
N ARG A 337 10.56 -6.86 12.03
CA ARG A 337 9.22 -7.40 11.85
C ARG A 337 8.51 -7.33 13.19
N TRP A 338 7.48 -6.48 13.27
CA TRP A 338 6.69 -6.35 14.49
C TRP A 338 5.23 -6.64 14.22
N ASN A 339 4.54 -7.19 15.22
CA ASN A 339 3.11 -7.40 15.19
C ASN A 339 2.41 -6.31 15.98
N LYS A 340 1.35 -5.74 15.41
CA LYS A 340 0.47 -4.83 16.10
C LYS A 340 -0.63 -5.64 16.80
N LEU A 341 -0.65 -5.62 18.12
CA LEU A 341 -1.68 -6.26 18.92
C LEU A 341 -2.61 -5.19 19.50
N THR A 342 -3.90 -5.27 19.22
CA THR A 342 -4.90 -4.42 19.85
C THR A 342 -5.36 -5.09 21.15
N MET A 343 -5.08 -4.44 22.28
CA MET A 343 -5.46 -4.94 23.61
C MET A 343 -6.79 -4.39 24.13
N ALA A 344 -7.27 -3.28 23.54
CA ALA A 344 -8.54 -2.66 23.90
C ALA A 344 -9.12 -1.91 22.70
N HIS A 345 -10.43 -1.83 22.61
CA HIS A 345 -11.16 -0.96 21.69
C HIS A 345 -11.58 0.32 22.39
N GLY A 346 -11.45 1.43 21.70
CA GLY A 346 -11.81 2.77 22.16
C GLY A 346 -10.63 3.54 22.76
N CYS A 347 -10.73 4.84 22.66
CA CYS A 347 -9.85 5.82 23.32
C CYS A 347 -10.60 6.52 24.43
#